data_ee38119aec34b0c11683172b52fa88ec
#
_entry.id   ee38119aec34b0c11683172b52fa88ec
#
_cell.length_a   1.000
_cell.length_b   1.000
_cell.length_c   1.000
_cell.angle_alpha   90.00
_cell.angle_beta   90.00
_cell.angle_gamma   90.00
#
_symmetry.space_group_name_H-M   'P 1'
#
loop_
_entity.id
_entity.type
_entity.pdbx_description
1 polymer ?
#
loop_
_entity_poly.entity_id
_entity_poly.type
_entity_poly.pdbx_seq_one_letter_code
_entity_poly.pdbx_strand_id
1 'polypeptide(L)'
;MNDRIEKRVQLKASVSRVWRALTDYREFGTWFGVKLEGPFVPGQAAGGQITYPGWEHVRMQLVVQKMEPEKRFSFTWHPYAVDPKADYSQETPTLVEFTLEKTAAGTLLIVMESGFERIPAARRAEAFRMNDGGWATQMNSIAKHVAQQP
;
A
#
# COMPACT_ATOMS: atom_id res chain seq x y z
N MET A 1 -3.89 9.59 20.47
CA MET A 1 -3.77 9.49 19.01
C MET A 1 -3.30 8.10 18.64
N ASN A 2 -3.99 7.48 17.68
CA ASN A 2 -3.50 6.25 17.09
C ASN A 2 -2.27 6.55 16.27
N ASP A 3 -1.24 5.72 16.42
CA ASP A 3 -0.01 5.83 15.66
C ASP A 3 0.03 4.83 14.48
N ARG A 4 -1.05 4.07 14.27
CA ARG A 4 -1.17 3.12 13.17
C ARG A 4 -2.57 3.07 12.60
N ILE A 5 -2.64 2.67 11.33
CA ILE A 5 -3.87 2.48 10.58
C ILE A 5 -4.05 0.98 10.36
N GLU A 6 -5.27 0.48 10.55
CA GLU A 6 -5.61 -0.89 10.21
C GLU A 6 -6.95 -0.90 9.48
N LYS A 7 -6.99 -1.51 8.30
CA LYS A 7 -8.22 -1.70 7.52
C LYS A 7 -8.32 -3.16 7.11
N ARG A 8 -9.55 -3.67 7.04
CA ARG A 8 -9.84 -5.05 6.71
C ARG A 8 -10.89 -5.11 5.61
N VAL A 9 -10.76 -6.09 4.73
CA VAL A 9 -11.77 -6.35 3.71
C VAL A 9 -11.87 -7.85 3.47
N GLN A 10 -13.12 -8.36 3.40
CA GLN A 10 -13.38 -9.75 3.03
C GLN A 10 -13.52 -9.81 1.51
N LEU A 11 -12.67 -10.59 0.88
CA LEU A 11 -12.63 -10.75 -0.58
C LEU A 11 -13.15 -12.12 -0.98
N LYS A 12 -14.01 -12.15 -2.03
CA LYS A 12 -14.53 -13.39 -2.59
C LYS A 12 -13.56 -13.93 -3.66
N ALA A 13 -12.31 -14.11 -3.26
CA ALA A 13 -11.25 -14.57 -4.15
C ALA A 13 -10.30 -15.42 -3.33
N SER A 14 -9.64 -16.39 -3.98
CA SER A 14 -8.68 -17.27 -3.30
C SER A 14 -7.47 -16.47 -2.81
N VAL A 15 -6.78 -17.03 -1.81
CA VAL A 15 -5.55 -16.44 -1.30
C VAL A 15 -4.52 -16.25 -2.41
N SER A 16 -4.38 -17.24 -3.30
CA SER A 16 -3.47 -17.14 -4.45
C SER A 16 -3.83 -15.95 -5.36
N ARG A 17 -5.12 -15.74 -5.60
CA ARG A 17 -5.57 -14.64 -6.45
C ARG A 17 -5.29 -13.29 -5.81
N VAL A 18 -5.56 -13.15 -4.52
CA VAL A 18 -5.29 -11.91 -3.78
C VAL A 18 -3.79 -11.66 -3.72
N TRP A 19 -3.00 -12.69 -3.46
CA TRP A 19 -1.54 -12.58 -3.45
C TRP A 19 -1.00 -12.04 -4.77
N ARG A 20 -1.51 -12.54 -5.90
CA ARG A 20 -1.11 -12.03 -7.22
C ARG A 20 -1.45 -10.55 -7.38
N ALA A 21 -2.64 -10.12 -6.95
CA ALA A 21 -3.05 -8.73 -7.04
C ALA A 21 -2.13 -7.81 -6.23
N LEU A 22 -1.61 -8.29 -5.09
CA LEU A 22 -0.71 -7.52 -4.25
C LEU A 22 0.72 -7.48 -4.79
N THR A 23 1.22 -8.59 -5.35
CA THR A 23 2.65 -8.76 -5.60
C THR A 23 3.05 -8.72 -7.07
N ASP A 24 2.12 -8.91 -7.99
CA ASP A 24 2.37 -8.62 -9.41
C ASP A 24 2.33 -7.11 -9.57
N TYR A 25 3.47 -6.52 -9.94
CA TYR A 25 3.59 -5.05 -9.95
C TYR A 25 2.64 -4.38 -10.96
N ARG A 26 2.27 -5.07 -12.03
CA ARG A 26 1.33 -4.54 -13.01
C ARG A 26 -0.10 -4.54 -12.45
N GLU A 27 -0.50 -5.62 -11.79
CA GLU A 27 -1.81 -5.69 -11.15
C GLU A 27 -1.92 -4.70 -9.99
N PHE A 28 -0.88 -4.66 -9.14
CA PHE A 28 -0.83 -3.67 -8.05
C PHE A 28 -1.03 -2.26 -8.61
N GLY A 29 -0.31 -1.92 -9.66
CA GLY A 29 -0.42 -0.62 -10.30
C GLY A 29 -1.83 -0.31 -10.81
N THR A 30 -2.51 -1.31 -11.33
CA THR A 30 -3.86 -1.15 -11.87
C THR A 30 -4.87 -0.78 -10.78
N TRP A 31 -4.89 -1.51 -9.66
CA TRP A 31 -5.89 -1.21 -8.62
C TRP A 31 -5.44 -0.06 -7.70
N PHE A 32 -4.15 0.09 -7.48
CA PHE A 32 -3.62 1.14 -6.61
C PHE A 32 -3.63 2.52 -7.29
N GLY A 33 -3.42 2.55 -8.61
CA GLY A 33 -3.33 3.79 -9.36
C GLY A 33 -1.90 4.31 -9.49
N VAL A 34 -0.98 3.43 -9.87
CA VAL A 34 0.42 3.77 -10.08
C VAL A 34 0.99 2.95 -11.25
N LYS A 35 1.81 3.59 -12.07
CA LYS A 35 2.54 2.89 -13.14
C LYS A 35 3.94 2.56 -12.61
N LEU A 36 4.08 1.37 -12.04
CA LEU A 36 5.35 0.89 -11.50
C LEU A 36 6.32 0.52 -12.63
N GLU A 37 7.59 0.75 -12.39
CA GLU A 37 8.64 0.61 -13.39
C GLU A 37 9.29 -0.77 -13.41
N GLY A 38 8.99 -1.62 -12.43
CA GLY A 38 9.55 -2.96 -12.35
C GLY A 38 8.99 -3.76 -11.20
N PRO A 39 9.34 -5.05 -11.12
CA PRO A 39 8.78 -5.97 -10.13
C PRO A 39 9.23 -5.67 -8.70
N PHE A 40 8.45 -6.15 -7.75
CA PHE A 40 8.81 -6.11 -6.34
C PHE A 40 9.83 -7.21 -6.02
N VAL A 41 10.94 -6.82 -5.42
CA VAL A 41 11.99 -7.74 -4.98
C VAL A 41 12.35 -7.39 -3.54
N PRO A 42 12.33 -8.36 -2.60
CA PRO A 42 12.68 -8.07 -1.20
C PRO A 42 14.03 -7.36 -1.07
N GLY A 43 14.05 -6.29 -0.28
CA GLY A 43 15.24 -5.48 -0.04
C GLY A 43 15.51 -4.43 -1.10
N GLN A 44 14.71 -4.37 -2.17
CA GLN A 44 14.95 -3.43 -3.26
C GLN A 44 13.87 -2.34 -3.31
N ALA A 45 14.28 -1.18 -3.83
CA ALA A 45 13.38 -0.08 -4.07
C ALA A 45 12.53 -0.36 -5.31
N ALA A 46 11.28 0.09 -5.27
CA ALA A 46 10.37 0.09 -6.40
C ALA A 46 9.67 1.44 -6.46
N GLY A 47 9.34 1.88 -7.66
CA GLY A 47 8.69 3.18 -7.80
C GLY A 47 7.99 3.34 -9.12
N GLY A 48 7.22 4.40 -9.21
CA GLY A 48 6.52 4.75 -10.43
C GLY A 48 5.67 5.99 -10.27
N GLN A 49 5.11 6.41 -11.38
CA GLN A 49 4.27 7.60 -11.44
C GLN A 49 2.85 7.27 -11.00
N ILE A 50 2.30 8.05 -10.09
CA ILE A 50 0.89 7.92 -9.69
C ILE A 50 0.02 8.25 -10.90
N THR A 51 -0.99 7.42 -11.16
CA THR A 51 -1.95 7.60 -12.24
C THR A 51 -3.34 7.98 -11.72
N TYR A 52 -3.51 8.01 -10.40
CA TYR A 52 -4.78 8.38 -9.78
C TYR A 52 -5.12 9.84 -10.12
N PRO A 53 -6.33 10.12 -10.64
CA PRO A 53 -6.69 11.48 -11.07
C PRO A 53 -6.50 12.53 -9.97
N GLY A 54 -5.81 13.61 -10.31
CA GLY A 54 -5.49 14.68 -9.38
C GLY A 54 -4.14 14.53 -8.68
N TRP A 55 -3.50 13.35 -8.78
CA TRP A 55 -2.25 13.06 -8.10
C TRP A 55 -1.12 12.67 -9.05
N GLU A 56 -1.31 12.92 -10.35
CA GLU A 56 -0.35 12.49 -11.38
C GLU A 56 1.01 13.17 -11.28
N HIS A 57 1.11 14.26 -10.52
CA HIS A 57 2.38 14.93 -10.26
C HIS A 57 3.22 14.24 -9.17
N VAL A 58 2.64 13.25 -8.48
CA VAL A 58 3.31 12.55 -7.39
C VAL A 58 3.97 11.29 -7.91
N ARG A 59 5.21 11.05 -7.48
CA ARG A 59 5.92 9.80 -7.75
C ARG A 59 5.92 8.95 -6.49
N MET A 60 5.46 7.71 -6.63
CA MET A 60 5.50 6.73 -5.55
C MET A 60 6.87 6.07 -5.49
N GLN A 61 7.43 5.94 -4.29
CA GLN A 61 8.66 5.18 -4.03
C GLN A 61 8.49 4.36 -2.77
N LEU A 62 8.91 3.11 -2.81
CA LEU A 62 8.85 2.21 -1.67
C LEU A 62 10.06 1.28 -1.67
N VAL A 63 10.33 0.67 -0.52
CA VAL A 63 11.36 -0.37 -0.40
C VAL A 63 10.68 -1.64 0.11
N VAL A 64 10.72 -2.71 -0.69
CA VAL A 64 10.09 -3.97 -0.34
C VAL A 64 10.81 -4.60 0.86
N GLN A 65 10.06 -5.01 1.87
CA GLN A 65 10.62 -5.65 3.07
C GLN A 65 10.44 -7.15 3.01
N LYS A 66 9.21 -7.64 3.05
CA LYS A 66 8.91 -9.09 3.09
C LYS A 66 7.96 -9.49 1.99
N MET A 67 8.19 -10.67 1.44
CA MET A 67 7.28 -11.33 0.52
C MET A 67 7.20 -12.80 0.95
N GLU A 68 6.33 -13.07 1.93
CA GLU A 68 6.06 -14.43 2.39
C GLU A 68 4.85 -14.94 1.60
N PRO A 69 5.04 -15.86 0.62
CA PRO A 69 4.00 -16.25 -0.32
C PRO A 69 2.67 -16.59 0.33
N GLU A 70 1.62 -15.90 -0.13
CA GLU A 70 0.23 -16.08 0.29
C GLU A 70 -0.04 -15.77 1.76
N LYS A 71 0.91 -15.14 2.46
CA LYS A 71 0.78 -14.80 3.89
C LYS A 71 0.97 -13.31 4.17
N ARG A 72 2.09 -12.75 3.69
CA ARG A 72 2.45 -11.38 4.08
C ARG A 72 3.28 -10.71 3.00
N PHE A 73 2.90 -9.46 2.70
CA PHE A 73 3.67 -8.57 1.82
C PHE A 73 3.85 -7.24 2.54
N SER A 74 5.08 -6.78 2.68
CA SER A 74 5.32 -5.51 3.37
C SER A 74 6.36 -4.66 2.65
N PHE A 75 6.25 -3.36 2.85
CA PHE A 75 7.19 -2.38 2.32
C PHE A 75 7.24 -1.16 3.24
N THR A 76 8.29 -0.37 3.09
CA THR A 76 8.40 0.94 3.75
C THR A 76 8.29 2.03 2.70
N TRP A 77 7.72 3.15 3.09
CA TRP A 77 7.63 4.35 2.25
C TRP A 77 7.51 5.60 3.14
N HIS A 78 7.58 6.77 2.51
CA HIS A 78 7.28 8.03 3.19
C HIS A 78 5.82 8.37 2.92
N PRO A 79 4.94 8.31 3.94
CA PRO A 79 3.50 8.50 3.73
C PRO A 79 3.20 9.95 3.39
N TYR A 80 2.29 10.15 2.43
CA TYR A 80 1.85 11.47 1.97
C TYR A 80 3.03 12.40 1.61
N ALA A 81 4.01 11.86 0.93
CA ALA A 81 5.19 12.60 0.46
C ALA A 81 4.88 13.24 -0.90
N VAL A 82 4.05 14.29 -0.90
CA VAL A 82 3.43 14.83 -2.11
C VAL A 82 4.02 16.15 -2.59
N ASP A 83 4.84 16.82 -1.76
CA ASP A 83 5.48 18.08 -2.14
C ASP A 83 6.74 17.79 -2.96
N PRO A 84 6.75 18.11 -4.27
CA PRO A 84 7.91 17.82 -5.11
C PRO A 84 9.16 18.62 -4.75
N LYS A 85 9.02 19.68 -3.94
CA LYS A 85 10.13 20.51 -3.50
C LYS A 85 10.72 20.06 -2.18
N ALA A 86 10.04 19.17 -1.44
CA ALA A 86 10.51 18.68 -0.16
C ALA A 86 11.38 17.44 -0.33
N ASP A 87 12.38 17.31 0.53
CA ASP A 87 13.21 16.10 0.63
C ASP A 87 12.77 15.31 1.85
N TYR A 88 12.16 14.15 1.63
CA TYR A 88 11.67 13.27 2.69
C TYR A 88 12.69 12.21 3.10
N SER A 89 13.86 12.16 2.45
CA SER A 89 14.83 11.07 2.63
C SER A 89 15.37 10.95 4.06
N GLN A 90 15.34 12.04 4.83
CA GLN A 90 15.80 12.05 6.21
C GLN A 90 14.71 11.65 7.22
N GLU A 91 13.48 11.51 6.78
CA GLU A 91 12.39 11.06 7.65
C GLU A 91 12.41 9.54 7.78
N THR A 92 12.01 9.05 8.95
CA THR A 92 11.83 7.62 9.13
C THR A 92 10.57 7.19 8.37
N PRO A 93 10.67 6.21 7.46
CA PRO A 93 9.49 5.74 6.73
C PRO A 93 8.53 4.98 7.64
N THR A 94 7.27 4.92 7.22
CA THR A 94 6.31 4.02 7.84
C THR A 94 6.42 2.63 7.22
N LEU A 95 5.93 1.62 7.96
CA LEU A 95 5.83 0.25 7.48
C LEU A 95 4.40 -0.04 7.07
N VAL A 96 4.21 -0.48 5.83
CA VAL A 96 2.93 -0.98 5.33
C VAL A 96 3.01 -2.50 5.26
N GLU A 97 2.03 -3.17 5.85
CA GLU A 97 2.01 -4.62 5.90
C GLU A 97 0.63 -5.15 5.50
N PHE A 98 0.59 -6.00 4.46
CA PHE A 98 -0.61 -6.73 4.06
C PHE A 98 -0.51 -8.16 4.61
N THR A 99 -1.57 -8.59 5.27
CA THR A 99 -1.69 -9.96 5.77
C THR A 99 -2.92 -10.62 5.13
N LEU A 100 -2.75 -11.87 4.69
CA LEU A 100 -3.82 -12.64 4.06
C LEU A 100 -4.20 -13.81 4.96
N GLU A 101 -5.51 -14.00 5.19
CA GLU A 101 -6.04 -15.11 5.94
C GLU A 101 -7.11 -15.80 5.12
N LYS A 102 -6.97 -17.13 4.94
CA LYS A 102 -7.99 -17.91 4.25
C LYS A 102 -9.26 -17.97 5.08
N THR A 103 -10.40 -17.75 4.44
CA THR A 103 -11.72 -17.84 5.08
C THR A 103 -12.63 -18.75 4.26
N ALA A 104 -13.80 -19.08 4.82
CA ALA A 104 -14.79 -19.87 4.10
C ALA A 104 -15.29 -19.17 2.83
N ALA A 105 -15.34 -17.84 2.83
CA ALA A 105 -15.81 -17.05 1.69
C ALA A 105 -14.70 -16.66 0.71
N GLY A 106 -13.43 -16.88 1.07
CA GLY A 106 -12.28 -16.51 0.22
C GLY A 106 -11.08 -16.08 1.02
N THR A 107 -10.82 -14.78 1.10
CA THR A 107 -9.65 -14.22 1.77
C THR A 107 -10.02 -13.00 2.59
N LEU A 108 -9.60 -12.96 3.85
CA LEU A 108 -9.59 -11.74 4.64
C LEU A 108 -8.25 -11.04 4.40
N LEU A 109 -8.30 -9.85 3.84
CA LEU A 109 -7.12 -9.02 3.61
C LEU A 109 -7.07 -7.93 4.68
N ILE A 110 -5.93 -7.82 5.34
CA ILE A 110 -5.70 -6.80 6.37
C ILE A 110 -4.52 -5.96 5.92
N VAL A 111 -4.68 -4.63 5.90
CA VAL A 111 -3.56 -3.70 5.72
C VAL A 111 -3.32 -2.96 7.01
N MET A 112 -2.05 -2.83 7.39
CA MET A 112 -1.63 -2.07 8.56
C MET A 112 -0.49 -1.15 8.16
N GLU A 113 -0.61 0.13 8.51
CA GLU A 113 0.50 1.08 8.37
C GLU A 113 0.85 1.62 9.74
N SER A 114 2.13 1.51 10.12
CA SER A 114 2.62 1.87 11.45
C SER A 114 3.88 2.72 11.37
N GLY A 115 4.19 3.43 12.47
CA GLY A 115 5.39 4.27 12.55
C GLY A 115 5.11 5.75 12.37
N PHE A 116 3.85 6.18 12.39
CA PHE A 116 3.49 7.60 12.23
C PHE A 116 4.08 8.49 13.34
N GLU A 117 4.33 7.93 14.52
CA GLU A 117 4.90 8.67 15.63
C GLU A 117 6.32 9.19 15.35
N ARG A 118 6.98 8.63 14.34
CA ARG A 118 8.34 9.04 13.93
C ARG A 118 8.34 10.11 12.83
N ILE A 119 7.18 10.45 12.30
CA ILE A 119 7.07 11.51 11.29
C ILE A 119 7.18 12.85 12.00
N PRO A 120 7.84 13.86 11.39
CA PRO A 120 7.90 15.19 11.97
C PRO A 120 6.52 15.72 12.36
N ALA A 121 6.43 16.31 13.56
CA ALA A 121 5.15 16.75 14.12
C ALA A 121 4.38 17.70 13.18
N ALA A 122 5.09 18.50 12.39
CA ALA A 122 4.48 19.47 11.49
C ALA A 122 3.59 18.85 10.42
N ARG A 123 3.84 17.57 10.03
CA ARG A 123 3.04 16.94 8.99
C ARG A 123 2.41 15.60 9.41
N ARG A 124 2.65 15.16 10.65
CA ARG A 124 2.20 13.84 11.15
C ARG A 124 0.69 13.65 11.07
N ALA A 125 -0.07 14.60 11.59
CA ALA A 125 -1.53 14.50 11.63
C ALA A 125 -2.15 14.46 10.23
N GLU A 126 -1.63 15.27 9.31
CA GLU A 126 -2.13 15.28 7.93
C GLU A 126 -1.77 13.99 7.20
N ALA A 127 -0.54 13.51 7.34
CA ALA A 127 -0.11 12.26 6.72
C ALA A 127 -0.97 11.09 7.22
N PHE A 128 -1.22 11.02 8.52
CA PHE A 128 -2.07 9.99 9.10
C PHE A 128 -3.50 10.07 8.52
N ARG A 129 -4.11 11.25 8.55
CA ARG A 129 -5.48 11.45 8.09
C ARG A 129 -5.62 11.09 6.60
N MET A 130 -4.68 11.52 5.78
CA MET A 130 -4.72 11.24 4.34
C MET A 130 -4.57 9.75 4.05
N ASN A 131 -3.65 9.08 4.74
CA ASN A 131 -3.44 7.65 4.54
C ASN A 131 -4.56 6.81 5.15
N ASP A 132 -5.17 7.24 6.24
CA ASP A 132 -6.34 6.55 6.80
C ASP A 132 -7.48 6.50 5.78
N GLY A 133 -7.84 7.62 5.19
CA GLY A 133 -8.84 7.69 4.13
C GLY A 133 -8.39 6.98 2.86
N GLY A 134 -7.11 7.11 2.52
CA GLY A 134 -6.52 6.46 1.35
C GLY A 134 -6.59 4.93 1.41
N TRP A 135 -6.27 4.34 2.56
CA TRP A 135 -6.35 2.88 2.71
C TRP A 135 -7.79 2.37 2.65
N ALA A 136 -8.75 3.12 3.19
CA ALA A 136 -10.17 2.76 3.04
C ALA A 136 -10.55 2.70 1.56
N THR A 137 -10.13 3.68 0.77
CA THR A 137 -10.37 3.71 -0.68
C THR A 137 -9.66 2.55 -1.37
N GLN A 138 -8.42 2.27 -1.02
CA GLN A 138 -7.64 1.22 -1.67
C GLN A 138 -8.17 -0.19 -1.36
N MET A 139 -8.73 -0.42 -0.18
CA MET A 139 -9.38 -1.69 0.12
C MET A 139 -10.58 -1.93 -0.80
N ASN A 140 -11.34 -0.88 -1.12
CA ASN A 140 -12.42 -0.98 -2.11
C ASN A 140 -11.85 -1.21 -3.52
N SER A 141 -10.75 -0.59 -3.86
CA SER A 141 -10.13 -0.73 -5.19
C SER A 141 -9.65 -2.15 -5.45
N ILE A 142 -8.96 -2.77 -4.49
CA ILE A 142 -8.51 -4.16 -4.66
C ILE A 142 -9.70 -5.12 -4.68
N ALA A 143 -10.74 -4.86 -3.89
CA ALA A 143 -11.95 -5.68 -3.90
C ALA A 143 -12.61 -5.70 -5.28
N LYS A 144 -12.75 -4.54 -5.91
CA LYS A 144 -13.29 -4.44 -7.26
C LYS A 144 -12.38 -5.13 -8.28
N HIS A 145 -11.08 -4.95 -8.16
CA HIS A 145 -10.11 -5.54 -9.08
C HIS A 145 -10.21 -7.06 -9.10
N VAL A 146 -10.17 -7.71 -7.95
CA VAL A 146 -10.21 -9.19 -7.89
C VAL A 146 -11.60 -9.73 -8.26
N ALA A 147 -12.66 -8.95 -8.10
CA ALA A 147 -14.00 -9.35 -8.53
C ALA A 147 -14.16 -9.29 -10.05
N GLN A 148 -13.53 -8.32 -10.71
CA GLN A 148 -13.62 -8.11 -12.15
C GLN A 148 -12.56 -8.90 -12.93
N GLN A 149 -11.47 -9.27 -12.28
CA GLN A 149 -10.33 -10.00 -12.85
C GLN A 149 -10.07 -11.25 -12.01
N PRO A 150 -10.95 -12.25 -12.07
CA PRO A 150 -10.78 -13.45 -11.24
C PRO A 150 -9.52 -14.27 -11.56
#